data_4bc89edf3831b948703f851a03a5966a
#
_entry.id   4bc89edf3831b948703f851a03a5966a
#
_cell.length_a   1.000
_cell.length_b   1.000
_cell.length_c   1.000
_cell.angle_alpha   90.00
_cell.angle_beta   90.00
_cell.angle_gamma   90.00
#
_symmetry.space_group_name_H-M   'P 1'
#
loop_
_entity.id
_entity.type
_entity.pdbx_description
1 polymer ?
#
loop_
_entity_poly.entity_id
_entity_poly.type
_entity_poly.pdbx_seq_one_letter_code
_entity_poly.pdbx_strand_id
1 'polypeptide(L)'
;MNEILERIKSFLQRNVGSSVCVRSREQSLLKRVRGVVAELTKEYLIFTEPSIDEVRQAEEFLYTASGDGMKIVVFEKFERSSMEAMNAFLKTLEEPPSHSLVVLTSIKFRELPQTVRSRVKVFDLFVPRSFYEDLKRKISLEPELLLKLCKVDFDVAEYINEASGEIKAVHFEPSSFLSLFKSEEVKPQDKVHALLALNDLFMRFQAGQMDDRSFVELYVALAEQSKKLELNKVIFELSWLCEVVLEHHGVNEPSVYRWFDSILRNKLLNFNAQLALANLLIKLRGCARR
;
A
#
# COMPACT_ATOMS: atom_id res chain seq x y z
N MET A 1 16.53 -8.06 0.06
CA MET A 1 15.42 -8.39 0.96
C MET A 1 15.88 -8.93 2.32
N ASN A 2 16.68 -9.99 2.38
CA ASN A 2 17.17 -10.55 3.66
C ASN A 2 17.73 -9.50 4.62
N GLU A 3 18.46 -8.51 4.13
CA GLU A 3 19.03 -7.45 4.97
C GLU A 3 17.96 -6.60 5.69
N ILE A 4 16.87 -6.25 5.01
CA ILE A 4 15.77 -5.46 5.60
C ILE A 4 15.07 -6.28 6.70
N LEU A 5 14.75 -7.54 6.41
CA LEU A 5 14.11 -8.44 7.36
C LEU A 5 15.00 -8.70 8.58
N GLU A 6 16.30 -8.93 8.38
CA GLU A 6 17.27 -9.11 9.46
C GLU A 6 17.44 -7.86 10.32
N ARG A 7 17.37 -6.67 9.73
CA ARG A 7 17.38 -5.41 10.49
C ARG A 7 16.14 -5.27 11.37
N ILE A 8 14.95 -5.58 10.85
CA ILE A 8 13.71 -5.58 11.66
C ILE A 8 13.83 -6.60 12.77
N LYS A 9 14.21 -7.83 12.46
CA LYS A 9 14.36 -8.95 13.41
C LYS A 9 15.31 -8.60 14.56
N SER A 10 16.50 -8.13 14.22
CA SER A 10 17.50 -7.70 15.18
C SER A 10 17.02 -6.54 16.08
N PHE A 11 16.28 -5.59 15.51
CA PHE A 11 15.69 -4.50 16.28
C PHE A 11 14.63 -5.01 17.25
N LEU A 12 13.71 -5.85 16.81
CA LEU A 12 12.65 -6.41 17.65
C LEU A 12 13.24 -7.25 18.80
N GLN A 13 14.19 -8.13 18.51
CA GLN A 13 14.84 -8.98 19.53
C GLN A 13 15.56 -8.18 20.63
N ARG A 14 16.21 -7.06 20.27
CA ARG A 14 16.91 -6.19 21.23
C ARG A 14 15.98 -5.37 22.12
N ASN A 15 14.70 -5.32 21.79
CA ASN A 15 13.73 -4.47 22.47
C ASN A 15 12.63 -5.26 23.18
N VAL A 16 12.86 -6.54 23.49
CA VAL A 16 11.95 -7.33 24.35
C VAL A 16 11.81 -6.63 25.71
N GLY A 17 10.60 -6.62 26.27
CA GLY A 17 10.26 -5.86 27.48
C GLY A 17 10.04 -4.37 27.22
N SER A 18 9.84 -3.95 25.97
CA SER A 18 9.55 -2.55 25.66
C SER A 18 8.54 -2.41 24.53
N SER A 19 8.10 -1.19 24.30
CA SER A 19 7.21 -0.83 23.21
C SER A 19 8.01 -0.16 22.09
N VAL A 20 7.77 -0.59 20.84
CA VAL A 20 8.46 -0.10 19.66
C VAL A 20 7.47 0.38 18.60
N CYS A 21 7.89 1.30 17.77
CA CYS A 21 7.13 1.69 16.58
C CYS A 21 8.02 1.55 15.35
N VAL A 22 7.64 0.65 14.45
CA VAL A 22 8.23 0.53 13.12
C VAL A 22 7.46 1.46 12.20
N ARG A 23 8.11 2.49 11.69
CA ARG A 23 7.48 3.44 10.78
C ARG A 23 8.11 3.40 9.39
N SER A 24 7.29 3.55 8.38
CA SER A 24 7.71 3.68 6.99
C SER A 24 6.76 4.61 6.25
N ARG A 25 7.17 5.12 5.10
CA ARG A 25 6.27 5.78 4.15
C ARG A 25 5.52 4.78 3.27
N GLU A 26 5.98 3.55 3.23
CA GLU A 26 5.48 2.47 2.37
C GLU A 26 4.77 1.42 3.22
N GLN A 27 3.47 1.29 3.02
CA GLN A 27 2.65 0.34 3.79
C GLN A 27 3.00 -1.11 3.48
N SER A 28 3.29 -1.43 2.21
CA SER A 28 3.70 -2.78 1.77
C SER A 28 4.95 -3.24 2.53
N LEU A 29 5.90 -2.32 2.78
CA LEU A 29 7.09 -2.61 3.56
C LEU A 29 6.77 -2.92 5.04
N LEU A 30 5.80 -2.21 5.64
CA LEU A 30 5.35 -2.47 7.01
C LEU A 30 4.69 -3.84 7.18
N LYS A 31 4.04 -4.37 6.15
CA LYS A 31 3.48 -5.74 6.18
C LYS A 31 4.54 -6.81 6.47
N ARG A 32 5.82 -6.54 6.17
CA ARG A 32 6.93 -7.47 6.45
C ARG A 32 7.15 -7.72 7.95
N VAL A 33 6.72 -6.80 8.80
CA VAL A 33 6.78 -6.96 10.26
C VAL A 33 6.03 -8.20 10.70
N ARG A 34 4.89 -8.53 10.07
CA ARG A 34 4.13 -9.76 10.38
C ARG A 34 4.97 -11.03 10.21
N GLY A 35 5.65 -11.14 9.07
CA GLY A 35 6.51 -12.30 8.78
C GLY A 35 7.64 -12.44 9.80
N VAL A 36 8.29 -11.32 10.12
CA VAL A 36 9.37 -11.31 11.13
C VAL A 36 8.85 -11.70 12.51
N VAL A 37 7.67 -11.21 12.91
CA VAL A 37 7.05 -11.58 14.19
C VAL A 37 6.72 -13.07 14.26
N ALA A 38 6.16 -13.64 13.21
CA ALA A 38 5.84 -15.07 13.12
C ALA A 38 7.09 -15.98 13.17
N GLU A 39 8.26 -15.46 12.75
CA GLU A 39 9.53 -16.16 12.91
C GLU A 39 10.10 -16.06 14.35
N LEU A 40 9.77 -14.98 15.08
CA LEU A 40 10.30 -14.75 16.43
C LEU A 40 9.58 -15.53 17.50
N THR A 41 8.26 -15.73 17.37
CA THR A 41 7.44 -16.44 18.35
C THR A 41 6.20 -17.03 17.71
N LYS A 42 5.62 -18.03 18.37
CA LYS A 42 4.30 -18.57 18.04
C LYS A 42 3.19 -17.89 18.86
N GLU A 43 3.54 -17.15 19.91
CA GLU A 43 2.62 -16.44 20.79
C GLU A 43 2.55 -14.98 20.37
N TYR A 44 1.69 -14.66 19.38
CA TYR A 44 1.48 -13.27 18.92
C TYR A 44 0.02 -12.99 18.54
N LEU A 45 -0.35 -11.73 18.66
CA LEU A 45 -1.60 -11.18 18.15
C LEU A 45 -1.31 -10.01 17.21
N ILE A 46 -2.11 -9.88 16.16
CA ILE A 46 -2.01 -8.78 15.19
C ILE A 46 -3.40 -8.17 15.01
N PHE A 47 -3.49 -6.86 15.24
CA PHE A 47 -4.70 -6.08 15.02
C PHE A 47 -4.41 -4.94 14.06
N THR A 48 -5.33 -4.69 13.12
CA THR A 48 -5.22 -3.58 12.16
C THR A 48 -6.23 -2.51 12.50
N GLU A 49 -5.77 -1.27 12.73
CA GLU A 49 -6.63 -0.15 13.15
C GLU A 49 -7.45 -0.52 14.43
N PRO A 50 -6.79 -0.94 15.53
CA PRO A 50 -7.45 -1.60 16.64
C PRO A 50 -8.52 -0.75 17.32
N SER A 51 -9.62 -1.41 17.64
CA SER A 51 -10.70 -0.92 18.50
C SER A 51 -10.26 -0.97 19.98
N ILE A 52 -11.03 -0.34 20.87
CA ILE A 52 -10.77 -0.38 22.31
C ILE A 52 -10.86 -1.81 22.88
N ASP A 53 -11.76 -2.65 22.35
CA ASP A 53 -11.91 -4.03 22.81
C ASP A 53 -10.74 -4.91 22.36
N GLU A 54 -10.21 -4.70 21.16
CA GLU A 54 -8.99 -5.36 20.67
C GLU A 54 -7.76 -4.92 21.47
N VAL A 55 -7.71 -3.66 21.91
CA VAL A 55 -6.67 -3.17 22.82
C VAL A 55 -6.72 -3.88 24.15
N ARG A 56 -7.91 -4.05 24.74
CA ARG A 56 -8.11 -4.79 26.01
C ARG A 56 -7.74 -6.26 25.86
N GLN A 57 -8.12 -6.89 24.74
CA GLN A 57 -7.72 -8.27 24.44
C GLN A 57 -6.20 -8.40 24.34
N ALA A 58 -5.54 -7.42 23.73
CA ALA A 58 -4.08 -7.39 23.65
C ALA A 58 -3.42 -7.26 25.05
N GLU A 59 -3.97 -6.42 25.93
CA GLU A 59 -3.50 -6.30 27.30
C GLU A 59 -3.65 -7.61 28.07
N GLU A 60 -4.82 -8.22 28.04
CA GLU A 60 -5.06 -9.51 28.68
C GLU A 60 -4.08 -10.57 28.20
N PHE A 61 -3.85 -10.66 26.88
CA PHE A 61 -2.90 -11.56 26.28
C PHE A 61 -1.47 -11.32 26.80
N LEU A 62 -1.01 -10.07 26.89
CA LEU A 62 0.34 -9.74 27.34
C LEU A 62 0.57 -10.09 28.82
N TYR A 63 -0.43 -9.90 29.68
CA TYR A 63 -0.33 -10.13 31.12
C TYR A 63 -0.62 -11.58 31.55
N THR A 64 -1.14 -12.43 30.65
CA THR A 64 -1.26 -13.87 30.95
C THR A 64 0.12 -14.54 30.94
N ALA A 65 0.29 -15.62 31.70
CA ALA A 65 1.54 -16.37 31.71
C ALA A 65 1.93 -16.83 30.30
N SER A 66 3.19 -16.65 29.92
CA SER A 66 3.76 -17.24 28.71
C SER A 66 4.11 -18.70 28.97
N GLY A 67 3.85 -19.60 28.00
CA GLY A 67 4.21 -21.01 28.12
C GLY A 67 5.73 -21.21 28.09
N ASP A 68 6.39 -20.79 27.00
CA ASP A 68 7.83 -21.00 26.78
C ASP A 68 8.51 -19.87 26.00
N GLY A 69 7.92 -18.69 25.93
CA GLY A 69 8.49 -17.71 25.03
C GLY A 69 8.08 -16.25 25.23
N MET A 70 8.52 -15.47 24.29
CA MET A 70 8.19 -14.06 24.16
C MET A 70 6.81 -13.90 23.54
N LYS A 71 5.96 -13.07 24.14
CA LYS A 71 4.68 -12.65 23.56
C LYS A 71 4.84 -11.37 22.77
N ILE A 72 4.25 -11.33 21.59
CA ILE A 72 4.27 -10.12 20.74
C ILE A 72 2.84 -9.70 20.40
N VAL A 73 2.54 -8.42 20.61
CA VAL A 73 1.34 -7.78 20.09
C VAL A 73 1.75 -6.78 19.00
N VAL A 74 1.12 -6.87 17.84
CA VAL A 74 1.33 -5.94 16.73
C VAL A 74 0.05 -5.14 16.51
N PHE A 75 0.14 -3.83 16.62
CA PHE A 75 -0.91 -2.92 16.20
C PHE A 75 -0.51 -2.23 14.90
N GLU A 76 -1.19 -2.57 13.82
CA GLU A 76 -0.97 -1.96 12.52
C GLU A 76 -1.83 -0.73 12.33
N LYS A 77 -1.24 0.29 11.67
CA LYS A 77 -1.90 1.58 11.42
C LYS A 77 -2.47 2.18 12.72
N PHE A 78 -1.72 2.11 13.80
CA PHE A 78 -2.18 2.55 15.12
C PHE A 78 -2.63 4.01 15.12
N GLU A 79 -2.10 4.86 14.21
CA GLU A 79 -2.55 6.24 14.01
C GLU A 79 -4.01 6.38 13.56
N ARG A 80 -4.65 5.29 13.14
CA ARG A 80 -6.07 5.28 12.74
C ARG A 80 -7.01 4.77 13.83
N SER A 81 -6.47 4.31 14.93
CA SER A 81 -7.26 3.89 16.09
C SER A 81 -7.95 5.09 16.75
N SER A 82 -9.02 4.84 17.49
CA SER A 82 -9.67 5.89 18.26
C SER A 82 -8.77 6.45 19.36
N MET A 83 -8.98 7.70 19.75
CA MET A 83 -8.24 8.30 20.87
C MET A 83 -8.45 7.54 22.18
N GLU A 84 -9.64 6.95 22.36
CA GLU A 84 -9.97 6.11 23.51
C GLU A 84 -9.13 4.84 23.54
N ALA A 85 -9.00 4.13 22.39
CA ALA A 85 -8.18 2.96 22.26
C ALA A 85 -6.69 3.27 22.53
N MET A 86 -6.18 4.38 21.95
CA MET A 86 -4.80 4.81 22.20
C MET A 86 -4.54 5.15 23.67
N ASN A 87 -5.47 5.85 24.32
CA ASN A 87 -5.34 6.24 25.72
C ASN A 87 -5.44 5.04 26.65
N ALA A 88 -6.31 4.07 26.37
CA ALA A 88 -6.43 2.84 27.16
C ALA A 88 -5.10 2.08 27.23
N PHE A 89 -4.31 2.10 26.16
CA PHE A 89 -3.06 1.33 26.05
C PHE A 89 -1.81 2.06 26.59
N LEU A 90 -1.91 3.32 27.01
CA LEU A 90 -0.73 4.14 27.41
C LEU A 90 0.09 3.52 28.52
N LYS A 91 -0.54 2.90 29.53
CA LYS A 91 0.15 2.26 30.65
C LYS A 91 0.96 1.06 30.16
N THR A 92 0.40 0.22 29.33
CA THR A 92 1.09 -0.93 28.74
C THR A 92 2.21 -0.52 27.78
N LEU A 93 2.04 0.60 27.05
CA LEU A 93 3.13 1.16 26.23
C LEU A 93 4.32 1.62 27.08
N GLU A 94 4.06 2.17 28.26
CA GLU A 94 5.12 2.65 29.19
C GLU A 94 5.85 1.51 29.86
N GLU A 95 5.10 0.54 30.39
CA GLU A 95 5.64 -0.58 31.16
C GLU A 95 5.06 -1.93 30.69
N PRO A 96 5.45 -2.42 29.49
CA PRO A 96 5.02 -3.73 29.03
C PRO A 96 5.66 -4.85 29.87
N PRO A 97 5.02 -6.02 30.00
CA PRO A 97 5.63 -7.16 30.70
C PRO A 97 7.01 -7.51 30.14
N SER A 98 7.95 -7.89 31.02
CA SER A 98 9.37 -8.12 30.65
C SER A 98 9.58 -9.21 29.58
N HIS A 99 8.64 -10.15 29.48
CA HIS A 99 8.65 -11.24 28.49
C HIS A 99 7.86 -10.90 27.22
N SER A 100 7.44 -9.66 27.05
CA SER A 100 6.59 -9.25 25.93
C SER A 100 7.25 -8.16 25.08
N LEU A 101 6.70 -7.97 23.88
CA LEU A 101 7.07 -6.89 22.98
C LEU A 101 5.79 -6.31 22.37
N VAL A 102 5.63 -5.01 22.50
CA VAL A 102 4.57 -4.27 21.82
C VAL A 102 5.15 -3.63 20.55
N VAL A 103 4.57 -3.94 19.41
CA VAL A 103 5.01 -3.42 18.11
C VAL A 103 3.88 -2.60 17.50
N LEU A 104 4.08 -1.31 17.36
CA LEU A 104 3.21 -0.45 16.55
C LEU A 104 3.78 -0.35 15.15
N THR A 105 2.93 -0.32 14.13
CA THR A 105 3.35 0.11 12.80
C THR A 105 2.60 1.35 12.38
N SER A 106 3.27 2.28 11.69
CA SER A 106 2.68 3.55 11.29
C SER A 106 3.29 4.09 9.99
N ILE A 107 2.43 4.55 9.08
CA ILE A 107 2.83 5.32 7.89
C ILE A 107 2.82 6.82 8.16
N LYS A 108 2.08 7.26 9.18
CA LYS A 108 1.88 8.65 9.57
C LYS A 108 2.20 8.88 11.05
N PHE A 109 3.41 8.51 11.45
CA PHE A 109 3.86 8.58 12.84
C PHE A 109 3.57 9.91 13.54
N ARG A 110 3.57 11.03 12.80
CA ARG A 110 3.28 12.35 13.37
C ARG A 110 1.81 12.55 13.75
N GLU A 111 0.89 11.77 13.19
CA GLU A 111 -0.54 11.78 13.55
C GLU A 111 -0.81 11.05 14.87
N LEU A 112 0.11 10.22 15.35
CA LEU A 112 0.03 9.63 16.69
C LEU A 112 0.13 10.73 17.77
N PRO A 113 -0.68 10.65 18.85
CA PRO A 113 -0.57 11.55 19.99
C PRO A 113 0.84 11.59 20.58
N GLN A 114 1.25 12.73 21.11
CA GLN A 114 2.55 12.87 21.73
C GLN A 114 2.73 11.89 22.91
N THR A 115 1.64 11.59 23.62
CA THR A 115 1.61 10.61 24.73
C THR A 115 2.01 9.20 24.28
N VAL A 116 1.60 8.78 23.09
CA VAL A 116 2.02 7.50 22.47
C VAL A 116 3.46 7.60 21.98
N ARG A 117 3.77 8.67 21.22
CA ARG A 117 5.11 8.84 20.61
C ARG A 117 6.25 8.89 21.61
N SER A 118 6.01 9.42 22.82
CA SER A 118 7.02 9.50 23.87
C SER A 118 7.31 8.16 24.58
N ARG A 119 6.47 7.15 24.39
CA ARG A 119 6.55 5.85 25.06
C ARG A 119 7.05 4.71 24.17
N VAL A 120 7.32 4.98 22.90
CA VAL A 120 7.76 3.97 21.95
C VAL A 120 9.17 4.26 21.45
N LYS A 121 9.97 3.23 21.31
CA LYS A 121 11.26 3.31 20.60
C LYS A 121 10.99 3.21 19.10
N VAL A 122 11.50 4.16 18.34
CA VAL A 122 11.19 4.27 16.91
C VAL A 122 12.24 3.57 16.05
N PHE A 123 11.78 2.78 15.09
CA PHE A 123 12.58 2.21 14.03
C PHE A 123 12.11 2.73 12.67
N ASP A 124 13.00 3.44 11.98
CA ASP A 124 12.76 3.92 10.61
C ASP A 124 13.06 2.79 9.62
N LEU A 125 11.99 2.29 9.02
CA LEU A 125 12.07 1.26 7.99
C LEU A 125 12.02 1.93 6.61
N PHE A 126 13.10 1.79 5.86
CA PHE A 126 13.24 2.35 4.52
C PHE A 126 14.01 1.40 3.62
N VAL A 127 13.73 1.49 2.33
CA VAL A 127 14.49 0.79 1.31
C VAL A 127 15.70 1.64 0.93
N PRO A 128 16.93 1.10 0.96
CA PRO A 128 18.12 1.84 0.55
C PRO A 128 18.01 2.33 -0.90
N ARG A 129 18.53 3.52 -1.17
CA ARG A 129 18.52 4.11 -2.51
C ARG A 129 19.27 3.22 -3.53
N SER A 130 20.35 2.57 -3.11
CA SER A 130 21.10 1.62 -3.91
C SER A 130 20.24 0.49 -4.47
N PHE A 131 19.27 0.00 -3.70
CA PHE A 131 18.32 -1.02 -4.17
C PHE A 131 17.54 -0.54 -5.41
N TYR A 132 17.03 0.68 -5.39
CA TYR A 132 16.30 1.25 -6.52
C TYR A 132 17.22 1.55 -7.72
N GLU A 133 18.48 1.90 -7.48
CA GLU A 133 19.47 2.12 -8.53
C GLU A 133 19.83 0.79 -9.22
N ASP A 134 19.99 -0.28 -8.46
CA ASP A 134 20.22 -1.62 -9.01
C ASP A 134 18.98 -2.16 -9.72
N LEU A 135 17.78 -1.94 -9.15
CA LEU A 135 16.53 -2.31 -9.78
C LEU A 135 16.34 -1.61 -11.13
N LYS A 136 16.66 -0.31 -11.21
CA LYS A 136 16.59 0.46 -12.46
C LYS A 136 17.46 -0.16 -13.57
N ARG A 137 18.63 -0.68 -13.24
CA ARG A 137 19.53 -1.34 -14.22
C ARG A 137 18.98 -2.65 -14.75
N LYS A 138 18.11 -3.32 -13.98
CA LYS A 138 17.46 -4.59 -14.37
C LYS A 138 16.22 -4.39 -15.24
N ILE A 139 15.56 -3.23 -15.13
CA ILE A 139 14.35 -2.93 -15.89
C ILE A 139 14.73 -2.48 -17.30
N SER A 140 14.33 -3.26 -18.31
CA SER A 140 14.57 -2.95 -19.72
C SER A 140 13.44 -2.12 -20.35
N LEU A 141 12.22 -2.24 -19.85
CA LEU A 141 11.02 -1.60 -20.40
C LEU A 141 10.52 -0.51 -19.42
N GLU A 142 10.31 0.70 -19.92
CA GLU A 142 9.77 1.83 -19.14
C GLU A 142 10.38 2.00 -17.74
N PRO A 143 11.73 2.05 -17.62
CA PRO A 143 12.40 1.96 -16.31
C PRO A 143 12.00 3.07 -15.35
N GLU A 144 11.78 4.29 -15.84
CA GLU A 144 11.39 5.43 -15.00
C GLU A 144 9.96 5.29 -14.47
N LEU A 145 9.04 4.80 -15.31
CA LEU A 145 7.64 4.56 -14.94
C LEU A 145 7.54 3.44 -13.90
N LEU A 146 8.16 2.29 -14.18
CA LEU A 146 8.15 1.15 -13.27
C LEU A 146 8.86 1.45 -11.96
N LEU A 147 9.92 2.24 -11.99
CA LEU A 147 10.62 2.65 -10.77
C LEU A 147 9.76 3.55 -9.88
N LYS A 148 8.90 4.41 -10.45
CA LYS A 148 7.91 5.17 -9.67
C LYS A 148 6.93 4.25 -8.95
N LEU A 149 6.41 3.24 -9.64
CA LEU A 149 5.54 2.22 -9.05
C LEU A 149 6.24 1.48 -7.91
N CYS A 150 7.49 1.06 -8.10
CA CYS A 150 8.30 0.38 -7.09
C CYS A 150 8.53 1.22 -5.82
N LYS A 151 8.60 2.54 -5.95
CA LYS A 151 8.78 3.44 -4.79
C LYS A 151 7.50 3.62 -3.97
N VAL A 152 6.35 3.32 -4.54
CA VAL A 152 5.05 3.41 -3.86
C VAL A 152 4.60 2.05 -3.34
N ASP A 153 4.95 0.98 -4.05
CA ASP A 153 4.60 -0.39 -3.69
C ASP A 153 5.84 -1.30 -3.71
N PHE A 154 6.29 -1.66 -2.51
CA PHE A 154 7.48 -2.49 -2.35
C PHE A 154 7.26 -3.94 -2.81
N ASP A 155 6.03 -4.47 -2.74
CA ASP A 155 5.72 -5.80 -3.27
C ASP A 155 5.96 -5.87 -4.78
N VAL A 156 5.68 -4.77 -5.50
CA VAL A 156 6.02 -4.63 -6.92
C VAL A 156 7.53 -4.55 -7.13
N ALA A 157 8.25 -3.84 -6.27
CA ALA A 157 9.71 -3.75 -6.37
C ALA A 157 10.39 -5.12 -6.21
N GLU A 158 9.88 -5.95 -5.29
CA GLU A 158 10.34 -7.33 -5.12
C GLU A 158 10.03 -8.19 -6.34
N TYR A 159 8.79 -8.14 -6.82
CA TYR A 159 8.39 -8.86 -8.02
C TYR A 159 9.30 -8.52 -9.21
N ILE A 160 9.53 -7.23 -9.47
CA ILE A 160 10.40 -6.81 -10.59
C ILE A 160 11.86 -7.25 -10.37
N ASN A 161 12.34 -7.21 -9.12
CA ASN A 161 13.69 -7.65 -8.81
C ASN A 161 13.91 -9.16 -9.07
N GLU A 162 12.87 -9.97 -8.86
CA GLU A 162 12.86 -11.41 -9.09
C GLU A 162 12.62 -11.75 -10.57
N ALA A 163 11.68 -11.06 -11.21
CA ALA A 163 11.27 -11.29 -12.60
C ALA A 163 12.27 -10.79 -13.66
N SER A 164 13.42 -10.26 -13.25
CA SER A 164 14.48 -9.59 -14.00
C SER A 164 14.49 -9.91 -15.51
N GLY A 165 13.96 -9.00 -16.34
CA GLY A 165 14.02 -9.08 -17.81
C GLY A 165 12.82 -9.75 -18.51
N GLU A 166 11.88 -10.33 -17.78
CA GLU A 166 10.67 -10.97 -18.35
C GLU A 166 9.47 -10.03 -18.53
N ILE A 167 9.59 -8.76 -18.11
CA ILE A 167 8.52 -7.78 -18.27
C ILE A 167 8.37 -7.44 -19.74
N LYS A 168 7.24 -7.84 -20.31
CA LYS A 168 6.91 -7.60 -21.73
C LYS A 168 6.06 -6.34 -21.88
N ALA A 169 6.14 -5.72 -23.06
CA ALA A 169 5.25 -4.63 -23.42
C ALA A 169 3.79 -5.10 -23.36
N VAL A 170 2.94 -4.27 -22.77
CA VAL A 170 1.52 -4.53 -22.61
C VAL A 170 0.77 -3.45 -23.39
N HIS A 171 -0.10 -3.88 -24.30
CA HIS A 171 -1.04 -2.98 -24.96
C HIS A 171 -2.36 -2.96 -24.20
N PHE A 172 -2.97 -1.80 -24.15
CA PHE A 172 -4.26 -1.66 -23.51
C PHE A 172 -5.35 -2.37 -24.34
N GLU A 173 -5.99 -3.36 -23.73
CA GLU A 173 -7.15 -4.06 -24.32
C GLU A 173 -8.37 -3.93 -23.39
N PRO A 174 -9.44 -3.23 -23.84
CA PRO A 174 -10.63 -3.02 -23.02
C PRO A 174 -11.27 -4.33 -22.54
N SER A 175 -11.21 -5.38 -23.38
CA SER A 175 -11.85 -6.67 -23.12
C SER A 175 -11.24 -7.47 -21.97
N SER A 176 -9.98 -7.24 -21.62
CA SER A 176 -9.24 -8.00 -20.60
C SER A 176 -8.71 -7.15 -19.47
N PHE A 177 -8.63 -5.83 -19.62
CA PHE A 177 -7.96 -4.93 -18.67
C PHE A 177 -8.47 -5.06 -17.24
N LEU A 178 -9.79 -4.98 -17.03
CA LEU A 178 -10.35 -5.08 -15.67
C LEU A 178 -10.22 -6.48 -15.06
N SER A 179 -9.90 -7.49 -15.87
CA SER A 179 -9.66 -8.85 -15.35
C SER A 179 -8.42 -8.95 -14.47
N LEU A 180 -7.48 -8.00 -14.57
CA LEU A 180 -6.30 -7.89 -13.71
C LEU A 180 -6.66 -7.62 -12.23
N PHE A 181 -7.88 -7.12 -11.97
CA PHE A 181 -8.35 -6.72 -10.64
C PHE A 181 -9.39 -7.69 -10.05
N LYS A 182 -9.46 -8.94 -10.54
CA LYS A 182 -10.45 -9.94 -10.07
C LYS A 182 -10.14 -10.51 -8.69
N SER A 183 -8.86 -10.57 -8.31
CA SER A 183 -8.45 -11.14 -7.03
C SER A 183 -8.75 -10.19 -5.87
N GLU A 184 -8.95 -10.74 -4.69
CA GLU A 184 -9.22 -9.97 -3.47
C GLU A 184 -8.07 -8.99 -3.16
N GLU A 185 -6.84 -9.38 -3.39
CA GLU A 185 -5.66 -8.51 -3.40
C GLU A 185 -5.04 -8.55 -4.81
N VAL A 186 -4.83 -7.37 -5.41
CA VAL A 186 -4.24 -7.26 -6.75
C VAL A 186 -2.77 -7.67 -6.66
N LYS A 187 -2.37 -8.66 -7.43
CA LYS A 187 -1.01 -9.19 -7.41
C LYS A 187 -0.02 -8.16 -7.98
N PRO A 188 1.25 -8.16 -7.53
CA PRO A 188 2.28 -7.25 -8.04
C PRO A 188 2.44 -7.30 -9.57
N GLN A 189 2.41 -8.48 -10.17
CA GLN A 189 2.46 -8.66 -11.62
C GLN A 189 1.29 -8.00 -12.35
N ASP A 190 0.07 -8.07 -11.78
CA ASP A 190 -1.13 -7.49 -12.38
C ASP A 190 -1.10 -5.96 -12.27
N LYS A 191 -0.52 -5.41 -11.19
CA LYS A 191 -0.27 -3.97 -11.04
C LYS A 191 0.73 -3.46 -12.09
N VAL A 192 1.80 -4.20 -12.36
CA VAL A 192 2.76 -3.87 -13.41
C VAL A 192 2.08 -3.87 -14.78
N HIS A 193 1.32 -4.91 -15.09
CA HIS A 193 0.59 -5.00 -16.36
C HIS A 193 -0.46 -3.88 -16.50
N ALA A 194 -1.20 -3.58 -15.44
CA ALA A 194 -2.18 -2.51 -15.43
C ALA A 194 -1.54 -1.13 -15.64
N LEU A 195 -0.39 -0.87 -14.99
CA LEU A 195 0.35 0.38 -15.17
C LEU A 195 0.83 0.56 -16.61
N LEU A 196 1.43 -0.48 -17.19
CA LEU A 196 1.92 -0.44 -18.58
C LEU A 196 0.77 -0.26 -19.58
N ALA A 197 -0.36 -0.96 -19.35
CA ALA A 197 -1.56 -0.77 -20.16
C ALA A 197 -2.13 0.65 -20.07
N LEU A 198 -2.21 1.21 -18.86
CA LEU A 198 -2.65 2.61 -18.65
C LEU A 198 -1.69 3.60 -19.32
N ASN A 199 -0.40 3.35 -19.29
CA ASN A 199 0.59 4.15 -19.98
C ASN A 199 0.38 4.10 -21.52
N ASP A 200 0.19 2.91 -22.10
CA ASP A 200 -0.12 2.74 -23.53
C ASP A 200 -1.41 3.48 -23.89
N LEU A 201 -2.46 3.39 -23.09
CA LEU A 201 -3.71 4.12 -23.29
C LEU A 201 -3.50 5.64 -23.26
N PHE A 202 -2.72 6.13 -22.29
CA PHE A 202 -2.40 7.55 -22.16
C PHE A 202 -1.65 8.06 -23.40
N MET A 203 -0.64 7.31 -23.86
CA MET A 203 0.12 7.63 -25.07
C MET A 203 -0.75 7.66 -26.32
N ARG A 204 -1.71 6.75 -26.45
CA ARG A 204 -2.70 6.78 -27.56
C ARG A 204 -3.59 8.00 -27.51
N PHE A 205 -3.99 8.47 -26.31
CA PHE A 205 -4.71 9.71 -26.15
C PHE A 205 -3.87 10.92 -26.56
N GLN A 206 -2.59 10.97 -26.18
CA GLN A 206 -1.66 12.03 -26.60
C GLN A 206 -1.43 12.06 -28.10
N ALA A 207 -1.27 10.89 -28.71
CA ALA A 207 -1.08 10.77 -30.17
C ALA A 207 -2.36 11.05 -31.00
N GLY A 208 -3.50 11.31 -30.34
CA GLY A 208 -4.77 11.52 -31.04
C GLY A 208 -5.31 10.27 -31.73
N GLN A 209 -4.81 9.08 -31.37
CA GLN A 209 -5.19 7.81 -32.01
C GLN A 209 -6.57 7.30 -31.60
N MET A 210 -7.25 8.01 -30.70
CA MET A 210 -8.59 7.65 -30.22
C MET A 210 -9.55 8.82 -30.38
N ASP A 211 -10.47 8.69 -31.31
CA ASP A 211 -11.56 9.63 -31.53
C ASP A 211 -12.65 9.49 -30.44
N ASP A 212 -13.70 10.29 -30.51
CA ASP A 212 -14.77 10.29 -29.51
C ASP A 212 -15.61 9.01 -29.57
N ARG A 213 -15.78 8.42 -30.74
CA ARG A 213 -16.52 7.17 -30.92
C ARG A 213 -15.74 6.01 -30.27
N SER A 214 -14.47 5.86 -30.61
CA SER A 214 -13.59 4.83 -30.02
C SER A 214 -13.48 4.98 -28.51
N PHE A 215 -13.52 6.21 -28.00
CA PHE A 215 -13.53 6.46 -26.55
C PHE A 215 -14.83 5.98 -25.89
N VAL A 216 -15.99 6.19 -26.51
CA VAL A 216 -17.26 5.68 -26.00
C VAL A 216 -17.30 4.15 -26.05
N GLU A 217 -16.83 3.54 -27.14
CA GLU A 217 -16.73 2.07 -27.27
C GLU A 217 -15.82 1.47 -26.18
N LEU A 218 -14.68 2.11 -25.90
CA LEU A 218 -13.79 1.77 -24.79
C LEU A 218 -14.54 1.79 -23.44
N TYR A 219 -15.24 2.89 -23.15
CA TYR A 219 -15.98 3.02 -21.89
C TYR A 219 -17.05 1.94 -21.75
N VAL A 220 -17.83 1.68 -22.80
CA VAL A 220 -18.88 0.64 -22.81
C VAL A 220 -18.28 -0.74 -22.52
N ALA A 221 -17.17 -1.09 -23.16
CA ALA A 221 -16.49 -2.37 -22.92
C ALA A 221 -16.02 -2.52 -21.48
N LEU A 222 -15.44 -1.47 -20.88
CA LEU A 222 -15.04 -1.47 -19.48
C LEU A 222 -16.24 -1.51 -18.51
N ALA A 223 -17.31 -0.78 -18.83
CA ALA A 223 -18.53 -0.79 -18.02
C ALA A 223 -19.21 -2.18 -17.98
N GLU A 224 -19.15 -2.93 -19.08
CA GLU A 224 -19.65 -4.31 -19.13
C GLU A 224 -18.83 -5.27 -18.28
N GLN A 225 -17.51 -5.18 -18.32
CA GLN A 225 -16.63 -5.99 -17.49
C GLN A 225 -16.80 -5.68 -15.99
N SER A 226 -17.01 -4.41 -15.68
CA SER A 226 -17.12 -3.93 -14.29
C SER A 226 -18.30 -4.52 -13.52
N LYS A 227 -19.34 -4.99 -14.22
CA LYS A 227 -20.54 -5.61 -13.60
C LYS A 227 -20.21 -6.87 -12.78
N LYS A 228 -19.05 -7.49 -13.01
CA LYS A 228 -18.61 -8.75 -12.38
C LYS A 228 -17.55 -8.53 -11.31
N LEU A 229 -17.24 -7.28 -10.96
CA LEU A 229 -16.14 -6.91 -10.07
C LEU A 229 -16.61 -6.04 -8.90
N GLU A 230 -15.86 -6.07 -7.81
CA GLU A 230 -15.98 -5.10 -6.73
C GLU A 230 -15.42 -3.74 -7.18
N LEU A 231 -16.22 -3.02 -7.95
CA LEU A 231 -15.78 -1.86 -8.71
C LEU A 231 -15.19 -0.74 -7.84
N ASN A 232 -15.65 -0.58 -6.58
CA ASN A 232 -15.09 0.41 -5.65
C ASN A 232 -13.59 0.17 -5.39
N LYS A 233 -13.22 -1.10 -5.27
CA LYS A 233 -11.83 -1.52 -5.06
C LYS A 233 -10.99 -1.31 -6.32
N VAL A 234 -11.53 -1.68 -7.47
CA VAL A 234 -10.89 -1.47 -8.78
C VAL A 234 -10.61 0.02 -9.00
N ILE A 235 -11.56 0.89 -8.71
CA ILE A 235 -11.38 2.35 -8.88
C ILE A 235 -10.30 2.89 -7.94
N PHE A 236 -10.21 2.38 -6.72
CA PHE A 236 -9.15 2.75 -5.81
C PHE A 236 -7.77 2.39 -6.40
N GLU A 237 -7.58 1.15 -6.85
CA GLU A 237 -6.33 0.71 -7.47
C GLU A 237 -6.02 1.48 -8.77
N LEU A 238 -7.01 1.70 -9.62
CA LEU A 238 -6.84 2.47 -10.86
C LEU A 238 -6.49 3.94 -10.60
N SER A 239 -7.04 4.55 -9.56
CA SER A 239 -6.80 5.97 -9.28
C SER A 239 -5.33 6.24 -8.99
N TRP A 240 -4.69 5.45 -8.13
CA TRP A 240 -3.30 5.68 -7.82
C TRP A 240 -2.35 5.23 -8.95
N LEU A 241 -2.69 4.18 -9.73
CA LEU A 241 -1.93 3.82 -10.94
C LEU A 241 -1.99 4.95 -11.98
N CYS A 242 -3.15 5.59 -12.16
CA CYS A 242 -3.27 6.77 -13.02
C CYS A 242 -2.42 7.94 -12.50
N GLU A 243 -2.34 8.18 -11.19
CA GLU A 243 -1.43 9.19 -10.63
C GLU A 243 0.01 8.92 -11.03
N VAL A 244 0.48 7.67 -10.92
CA VAL A 244 1.84 7.29 -11.32
C VAL A 244 2.10 7.59 -12.80
N VAL A 245 1.13 7.27 -13.69
CA VAL A 245 1.24 7.59 -15.13
C VAL A 245 1.30 9.10 -15.35
N LEU A 246 0.40 9.87 -14.75
CA LEU A 246 0.35 11.33 -14.92
C LEU A 246 1.64 12.01 -14.41
N GLU A 247 2.14 11.60 -13.25
CA GLU A 247 3.42 12.08 -12.74
C GLU A 247 4.59 11.72 -13.64
N HIS A 248 4.55 10.52 -14.27
CA HIS A 248 5.59 10.10 -15.22
C HIS A 248 5.65 11.03 -16.42
N HIS A 249 4.50 11.42 -16.94
CA HIS A 249 4.38 12.33 -18.09
C HIS A 249 4.46 13.81 -17.71
N GLY A 250 4.76 14.14 -16.45
CA GLY A 250 4.93 15.52 -15.97
C GLY A 250 3.63 16.32 -15.96
N VAL A 251 2.48 15.66 -15.94
CA VAL A 251 1.18 16.34 -15.85
C VAL A 251 1.03 16.97 -14.48
N ASN A 252 0.84 18.30 -14.45
CA ASN A 252 0.62 19.06 -13.22
C ASN A 252 -0.76 19.73 -13.25
N GLU A 253 -1.80 18.95 -12.99
CA GLU A 253 -3.19 19.41 -12.99
C GLU A 253 -3.83 19.22 -11.60
N PRO A 254 -3.78 20.26 -10.73
CA PRO A 254 -4.21 20.13 -9.33
C PRO A 254 -5.66 19.68 -9.13
N SER A 255 -6.55 19.95 -10.10
CA SER A 255 -7.95 19.54 -10.04
C SER A 255 -8.11 18.03 -10.19
N VAL A 256 -7.25 17.39 -10.97
CA VAL A 256 -7.24 15.94 -11.19
C VAL A 256 -6.68 15.23 -9.97
N TYR A 257 -5.55 15.71 -9.42
CA TYR A 257 -4.95 15.15 -8.21
C TYR A 257 -5.87 15.28 -6.99
N ARG A 258 -6.54 16.43 -6.81
CA ARG A 258 -7.55 16.57 -5.75
C ARG A 258 -8.71 15.60 -5.89
N TRP A 259 -9.11 15.28 -7.11
CA TRP A 259 -10.16 14.30 -7.36
C TRP A 259 -9.70 12.87 -6.99
N PHE A 260 -8.49 12.46 -7.39
CA PHE A 260 -7.90 11.18 -6.96
C PHE A 260 -7.79 11.10 -5.44
N ASP A 261 -7.23 12.13 -4.81
CA ASP A 261 -7.10 12.22 -3.36
C ASP A 261 -8.47 12.10 -2.65
N SER A 262 -9.53 12.65 -3.21
CA SER A 262 -10.89 12.50 -2.69
C SER A 262 -11.39 11.05 -2.74
N ILE A 263 -11.04 10.30 -3.78
CA ILE A 263 -11.36 8.87 -3.90
C ILE A 263 -10.54 8.05 -2.90
N LEU A 264 -9.24 8.33 -2.81
CA LEU A 264 -8.31 7.59 -1.97
C LEU A 264 -8.55 7.82 -0.47
N ARG A 265 -8.99 9.03 -0.07
CA ARG A 265 -9.29 9.38 1.34
C ARG A 265 -10.66 8.94 1.79
N ASN A 266 -11.65 9.11 0.93
CA ASN A 266 -13.01 8.70 1.24
C ASN A 266 -13.16 7.23 0.86
N LYS A 267 -13.14 6.33 1.83
CA LYS A 267 -13.72 4.98 1.67
C LYS A 267 -15.21 5.16 1.38
N LEU A 268 -15.58 5.47 0.14
CA LEU A 268 -16.88 5.99 -0.25
C LEU A 268 -17.96 4.94 -0.09
N LEU A 269 -18.70 5.05 1.00
CA LEU A 269 -19.83 4.19 1.35
C LEU A 269 -21.01 4.30 0.35
N ASN A 270 -21.10 5.39 -0.46
CA ASN A 270 -22.23 5.66 -1.35
C ASN A 270 -21.78 6.24 -2.72
N PHE A 271 -20.84 5.60 -3.33
CA PHE A 271 -20.22 6.07 -4.56
C PHE A 271 -20.74 5.31 -5.78
N ASN A 272 -21.14 6.02 -6.83
CA ASN A 272 -21.43 5.39 -8.10
C ASN A 272 -20.12 5.06 -8.83
N ALA A 273 -19.66 3.83 -8.65
CA ALA A 273 -18.39 3.37 -9.16
C ALA A 273 -18.30 3.39 -10.70
N GLN A 274 -19.42 3.22 -11.41
CA GLN A 274 -19.44 3.35 -12.87
C GLN A 274 -19.21 4.80 -13.32
N LEU A 275 -19.83 5.76 -12.62
CA LEU A 275 -19.60 7.17 -12.88
C LEU A 275 -18.15 7.59 -12.58
N ALA A 276 -17.54 7.00 -11.56
CA ALA A 276 -16.14 7.27 -11.27
C ALA A 276 -15.19 6.66 -12.29
N LEU A 277 -15.48 5.48 -12.81
CA LEU A 277 -14.71 4.90 -13.92
C LEU A 277 -14.78 5.82 -15.16
N ALA A 278 -15.98 6.32 -15.48
CA ALA A 278 -16.14 7.29 -16.57
C ALA A 278 -15.33 8.56 -16.34
N ASN A 279 -15.43 9.14 -15.13
CA ASN A 279 -14.69 10.35 -14.77
C ASN A 279 -13.17 10.15 -14.78
N LEU A 280 -12.69 8.98 -14.36
CA LEU A 280 -11.27 8.63 -14.40
C LEU A 280 -10.76 8.64 -15.85
N LEU A 281 -11.46 7.98 -16.77
CA LEU A 281 -11.08 7.93 -18.18
C LEU A 281 -11.15 9.32 -18.85
N ILE A 282 -12.19 10.11 -18.55
CA ILE A 282 -12.33 11.48 -19.05
C ILE A 282 -11.17 12.36 -18.58
N LYS A 283 -10.81 12.26 -17.31
CA LYS A 283 -9.68 13.01 -16.73
C LYS A 283 -8.36 12.59 -17.36
N LEU A 284 -8.10 11.28 -17.47
CA LEU A 284 -6.89 10.76 -18.09
C LEU A 284 -6.75 11.27 -19.54
N ARG A 285 -7.82 11.19 -20.33
CA ARG A 285 -7.86 11.70 -21.71
C ARG A 285 -7.70 13.22 -21.78
N GLY A 286 -8.35 13.96 -20.87
CA GLY A 286 -8.23 15.41 -20.78
C GLY A 286 -6.82 15.88 -20.45
N CYS A 287 -6.09 15.16 -19.61
CA CYS A 287 -4.68 15.43 -19.31
C CYS A 287 -3.76 15.13 -20.49
N ALA A 288 -4.03 14.07 -21.25
CA ALA A 288 -3.20 13.67 -22.38
C ALA A 288 -3.31 14.63 -23.58
N ARG A 289 -4.42 15.36 -23.73
CA ARG A 289 -4.65 16.30 -24.84
C ARG A 289 -4.12 17.74 -24.59
N ARG A 290 -3.58 18.01 -23.41
CA ARG A 290 -2.97 19.30 -23.03
C ARG A 290 -1.45 19.23 -23.19
#